data_cd16a7552cf50f105097b5c9bd321da1
#
_entry.id   cd16a7552cf50f105097b5c9bd321da1
#
_cell.length_a   1.000
_cell.length_b   1.000
_cell.length_c   1.000
_cell.angle_alpha   90.00
_cell.angle_beta   90.00
_cell.angle_gamma   90.00
#
_symmetry.space_group_name_H-M   'P 1'
#
loop_
_entity.id
_entity.type
_entity.pdbx_description
1 polymer ?
#
loop_
_entity_poly.entity_id
_entity_poly.type
_entity_poly.pdbx_seq_one_letter_code
_entity_poly.pdbx_strand_id
1 'polypeptide(L)'
;MILDDIKSYNKQFEYEPLVENVGKLKKFKKFVVCGMGGSHLAADILKAWHPELDIIVWSNYGLPPLGEKELKERLVILSSYSGGTEETIDAFNTAKARRLPMAVIAAHGKLISLAEKNKVPYVQLPDFHQQPRMATGLSLMATLALMGERTWMAEAKTLAIHLRPSREEHRGKDLAKHLHDSVPVIYASARNAAIAYNWKIKFNETGKIPAFQNVVPELNHNEMTGFDTKTKTHSLSRHFHFVFLKDGADDPRIIKRMSVMEKLFKDRGFKVEVIFLQGKSEIHKIFNSLILADWTAFHTAKLYGTDPQEVPMVEEFKKLIARER
;
A
#
# COMPACT_ATOMS: atom_id res chain seq x y z
N MET A 1 9.54 3.29 -17.29
CA MET A 1 8.15 2.83 -17.55
C MET A 1 7.79 1.73 -16.57
N ILE A 2 6.50 1.47 -16.33
CA ILE A 2 6.05 0.58 -15.25
C ILE A 2 6.63 -0.85 -15.32
N LEU A 3 6.89 -1.36 -16.52
CA LEU A 3 7.56 -2.64 -16.73
C LEU A 3 8.96 -2.65 -16.12
N ASP A 4 9.73 -1.59 -16.31
CA ASP A 4 11.10 -1.47 -15.80
C ASP A 4 11.07 -1.27 -14.28
N ASP A 5 10.09 -0.52 -13.78
CA ASP A 5 9.87 -0.34 -12.35
C ASP A 5 9.60 -1.68 -11.64
N ILE A 6 8.76 -2.56 -12.26
CA ILE A 6 8.53 -3.90 -11.72
C ILE A 6 9.80 -4.74 -11.77
N LYS A 7 10.50 -4.77 -12.92
CA LYS A 7 11.72 -5.59 -13.08
C LYS A 7 12.84 -5.18 -12.13
N SER A 8 12.95 -3.90 -11.82
CA SER A 8 13.98 -3.33 -10.95
C SER A 8 13.50 -3.04 -9.51
N TYR A 9 12.33 -3.53 -9.12
CA TYR A 9 11.68 -3.19 -7.85
C TYR A 9 12.60 -3.45 -6.63
N ASN A 10 13.38 -4.51 -6.65
CA ASN A 10 14.32 -4.86 -5.59
C ASN A 10 15.41 -3.78 -5.38
N LYS A 11 15.79 -3.01 -6.40
CA LYS A 11 16.79 -1.95 -6.30
C LYS A 11 16.36 -0.78 -5.41
N GLN A 12 15.08 -0.62 -5.14
CA GLN A 12 14.59 0.38 -4.20
C GLN A 12 15.16 0.19 -2.78
N PHE A 13 15.53 -1.04 -2.42
CA PHE A 13 16.12 -1.37 -1.13
C PHE A 13 17.63 -1.15 -1.05
N GLU A 14 18.27 -0.77 -2.17
CA GLU A 14 19.65 -0.26 -2.21
C GLU A 14 19.71 1.24 -1.85
N TYR A 15 18.56 1.92 -1.84
CA TYR A 15 18.47 3.34 -1.54
C TYR A 15 18.92 3.65 -0.10
N GLU A 16 19.83 4.63 0.01
CA GLU A 16 20.31 5.18 1.28
C GLU A 16 19.66 6.55 1.53
N PRO A 17 18.60 6.63 2.35
CA PRO A 17 17.92 7.90 2.59
C PRO A 17 18.81 8.88 3.35
N LEU A 18 19.00 10.08 2.78
CA LEU A 18 19.63 11.20 3.48
C LEU A 18 18.53 12.01 4.20
N VAL A 19 18.67 12.15 5.51
CA VAL A 19 17.76 12.99 6.31
C VAL A 19 18.34 14.40 6.40
N GLU A 20 17.76 15.31 5.67
CA GLU A 20 18.06 16.73 5.74
C GLU A 20 17.53 17.34 7.05
N ASN A 21 18.20 18.36 7.56
CA ASN A 21 17.89 19.01 8.85
C ASN A 21 17.84 18.01 10.05
N VAL A 22 18.63 16.94 10.00
CA VAL A 22 18.64 15.84 10.99
C VAL A 22 18.86 16.31 12.43
N GLY A 23 19.57 17.42 12.65
CA GLY A 23 19.80 18.00 13.99
C GLY A 23 18.52 18.45 14.71
N LYS A 24 17.40 18.56 13.98
CA LYS A 24 16.08 18.87 14.55
C LYS A 24 15.20 17.64 14.75
N LEU A 25 15.61 16.48 14.26
CA LEU A 25 14.88 15.24 14.41
C LEU A 25 15.18 14.61 15.77
N LYS A 26 14.16 14.56 16.62
CA LYS A 26 14.24 13.85 17.91
C LYS A 26 13.84 12.38 17.73
N LYS A 27 14.18 11.56 18.71
CA LYS A 27 13.73 10.17 18.78
C LYS A 27 12.28 10.10 19.28
N PHE A 28 11.46 9.36 18.58
CA PHE A 28 10.07 9.07 18.93
C PHE A 28 9.84 7.56 18.94
N LYS A 29 8.81 7.13 19.67
CA LYS A 29 8.32 5.74 19.69
C LYS A 29 6.88 5.63 19.13
N LYS A 30 6.26 6.78 18.91
CA LYS A 30 4.89 6.88 18.40
C LYS A 30 4.88 7.74 17.13
N PHE A 31 4.10 7.36 16.16
CA PHE A 31 4.12 7.98 14.84
C PHE A 31 2.70 8.26 14.32
N VAL A 32 2.59 9.29 13.52
CA VAL A 32 1.45 9.52 12.63
C VAL A 32 2.02 9.68 11.24
N VAL A 33 1.54 8.90 10.27
CA VAL A 33 1.92 9.07 8.86
C VAL A 33 0.72 9.59 8.10
N CYS A 34 0.81 10.84 7.62
CA CYS A 34 -0.20 11.47 6.80
C CYS A 34 0.17 11.33 5.33
N GLY A 35 -0.72 10.73 4.52
CA GLY A 35 -0.48 10.55 3.10
C GLY A 35 -1.68 9.96 2.39
N MET A 36 -1.74 10.12 1.07
CA MET A 36 -2.84 9.63 0.23
C MET A 36 -2.35 8.60 -0.79
N GLY A 37 -3.21 7.63 -1.14
CA GLY A 37 -2.92 6.63 -2.17
C GLY A 37 -1.59 5.92 -1.95
N GLY A 38 -0.69 5.93 -2.95
CA GLY A 38 0.63 5.29 -2.88
C GLY A 38 1.53 5.78 -1.75
N SER A 39 1.32 7.02 -1.26
CA SER A 39 2.22 7.66 -0.29
C SER A 39 2.07 7.17 1.15
N HIS A 40 0.97 6.49 1.51
CA HIS A 40 0.82 5.91 2.86
C HIS A 40 1.09 4.40 2.91
N LEU A 41 1.21 3.73 1.75
CA LEU A 41 1.34 2.26 1.68
C LEU A 41 2.55 1.71 2.47
N ALA A 42 3.64 2.47 2.51
CA ALA A 42 4.82 2.09 3.30
C ALA A 42 4.51 2.01 4.80
N ALA A 43 3.69 2.92 5.33
CA ALA A 43 3.28 2.92 6.72
C ALA A 43 2.31 1.77 7.04
N ASP A 44 1.41 1.43 6.12
CA ASP A 44 0.54 0.25 6.26
C ASP A 44 1.36 -1.05 6.27
N ILE A 45 2.39 -1.14 5.41
CA ILE A 45 3.32 -2.28 5.39
C ILE A 45 4.10 -2.35 6.71
N LEU A 46 4.59 -1.23 7.24
CA LEU A 46 5.27 -1.19 8.54
C LEU A 46 4.36 -1.74 9.64
N LYS A 47 3.10 -1.35 9.66
CA LYS A 47 2.13 -1.85 10.65
C LYS A 47 1.84 -3.34 10.49
N ALA A 48 1.86 -3.87 9.27
CA ALA A 48 1.71 -5.31 9.03
C ALA A 48 2.96 -6.09 9.43
N TRP A 49 4.14 -5.51 9.18
CA TRP A 49 5.43 -6.10 9.52
C TRP A 49 5.72 -6.06 11.02
N HIS A 50 5.39 -4.92 11.68
CA HIS A 50 5.57 -4.66 13.11
C HIS A 50 4.24 -4.25 13.74
N PRO A 51 3.34 -5.21 14.05
CA PRO A 51 2.02 -4.90 14.60
C PRO A 51 2.05 -4.20 15.97
N GLU A 52 3.16 -4.34 16.72
CA GLU A 52 3.40 -3.71 18.01
C GLU A 52 3.75 -2.21 17.88
N LEU A 53 4.08 -1.74 16.67
CA LEU A 53 4.45 -0.36 16.43
C LEU A 53 3.26 0.59 16.63
N ASP A 54 3.42 1.59 17.49
CA ASP A 54 2.42 2.64 17.69
C ASP A 54 2.47 3.63 16.51
N ILE A 55 1.87 3.24 15.39
CA ILE A 55 1.76 4.02 14.17
C ILE A 55 0.30 4.19 13.76
N ILE A 56 -0.09 5.44 13.51
CA ILE A 56 -1.39 5.81 12.95
C ILE A 56 -1.19 6.24 11.51
N VAL A 57 -1.87 5.59 10.58
CA VAL A 57 -1.92 6.00 9.17
C VAL A 57 -3.14 6.88 8.98
N TRP A 58 -2.93 8.11 8.50
CA TRP A 58 -3.96 9.12 8.33
C TRP A 58 -4.06 9.54 6.87
N SER A 59 -5.17 9.20 6.23
CA SER A 59 -5.46 9.50 4.83
C SER A 59 -6.69 10.40 4.70
N ASN A 60 -6.60 11.60 5.29
CA ASN A 60 -7.66 12.61 5.28
C ASN A 60 -7.03 14.01 5.48
N TYR A 61 -7.85 15.04 5.41
CA TYR A 61 -7.45 16.40 5.77
C TYR A 61 -7.11 16.51 7.26
N GLY A 62 -6.31 17.52 7.61
CA GLY A 62 -5.88 17.78 8.98
C GLY A 62 -5.02 16.67 9.57
N LEU A 63 -5.23 16.42 10.84
CA LEU A 63 -4.54 15.39 11.63
C LEU A 63 -5.58 14.47 12.28
N PRO A 64 -5.17 13.26 12.69
CA PRO A 64 -6.09 12.36 13.40
C PRO A 64 -6.66 13.04 14.65
N PRO A 65 -7.89 12.71 15.05
CA PRO A 65 -8.61 13.35 16.17
C PRO A 65 -8.06 12.92 17.53
N LEU A 66 -6.78 13.21 17.76
CA LEU A 66 -6.05 12.95 19.00
C LEU A 66 -5.92 14.22 19.84
N GLY A 67 -5.81 14.05 21.14
CA GLY A 67 -5.54 15.15 22.06
C GLY A 67 -4.18 15.81 21.80
N GLU A 68 -4.06 17.10 22.16
CA GLU A 68 -2.85 17.89 21.93
C GLU A 68 -1.59 17.25 22.58
N LYS A 69 -1.72 16.71 23.79
CA LYS A 69 -0.63 16.02 24.47
C LYS A 69 -0.17 14.78 23.69
N GLU A 70 -1.11 13.99 23.23
CA GLU A 70 -0.82 12.76 22.49
C GLU A 70 -0.14 13.04 21.15
N LEU A 71 -0.57 14.07 20.42
CA LEU A 71 0.08 14.49 19.17
C LEU A 71 1.50 15.00 19.41
N LYS A 72 1.79 15.68 20.51
CA LYS A 72 3.14 16.15 20.85
C LYS A 72 4.11 15.00 21.18
N GLU A 73 3.60 13.84 21.59
CA GLU A 73 4.39 12.64 21.84
C GLU A 73 4.71 11.83 20.57
N ARG A 74 4.14 12.21 19.42
CA ARG A 74 4.28 11.53 18.13
C ARG A 74 5.12 12.35 17.15
N LEU A 75 5.88 11.66 16.30
CA LEU A 75 6.41 12.27 15.08
C LEU A 75 5.34 12.20 13.98
N VAL A 76 4.93 13.35 13.47
CA VAL A 76 4.02 13.46 12.33
C VAL A 76 4.85 13.41 11.05
N ILE A 77 4.79 12.31 10.32
CA ILE A 77 5.47 12.12 9.03
C ILE A 77 4.48 12.46 7.91
N LEU A 78 4.80 13.48 7.13
CA LEU A 78 3.99 13.97 6.04
C LEU A 78 4.54 13.41 4.73
N SER A 79 3.84 12.45 4.13
CA SER A 79 4.30 11.68 2.97
C SER A 79 3.48 12.00 1.73
N SER A 80 4.14 12.52 0.69
CA SER A 80 3.55 12.76 -0.62
C SER A 80 4.60 12.64 -1.71
N TYR A 81 4.54 11.60 -2.54
CA TYR A 81 5.53 11.40 -3.60
C TYR A 81 5.66 12.63 -4.51
N SER A 82 4.55 13.15 -5.00
CA SER A 82 4.51 14.36 -5.83
C SER A 82 4.78 15.67 -5.07
N GLY A 83 4.72 15.64 -3.73
CA GLY A 83 4.84 16.83 -2.88
C GLY A 83 3.73 17.87 -3.06
N GLY A 84 2.71 17.56 -3.87
CA GLY A 84 1.62 18.47 -4.20
C GLY A 84 0.25 18.07 -3.63
N THR A 85 0.15 16.92 -2.93
CA THR A 85 -1.11 16.39 -2.41
C THR A 85 -1.73 17.36 -1.39
N GLU A 86 -2.95 17.79 -1.67
CA GLU A 86 -3.63 18.84 -0.90
C GLU A 86 -3.80 18.46 0.57
N GLU A 87 -4.29 17.26 0.85
CA GLU A 87 -4.51 16.74 2.19
C GLU A 87 -3.21 16.68 3.00
N THR A 88 -2.10 16.33 2.35
CA THR A 88 -0.78 16.28 3.01
C THR A 88 -0.23 17.67 3.29
N ILE A 89 -0.48 18.63 2.40
CA ILE A 89 -0.12 20.05 2.60
C ILE A 89 -0.95 20.65 3.73
N ASP A 90 -2.24 20.34 3.80
CA ASP A 90 -3.13 20.76 4.88
C ASP A 90 -2.68 20.19 6.23
N ALA A 91 -2.35 18.90 6.27
CA ALA A 91 -1.77 18.26 7.46
C ALA A 91 -0.44 18.92 7.89
N PHE A 92 0.43 19.31 6.93
CA PHE A 92 1.65 20.07 7.21
C PHE A 92 1.34 21.41 7.88
N ASN A 93 0.41 22.17 7.32
CA ASN A 93 0.04 23.48 7.85
C ASN A 93 -0.57 23.36 9.25
N THR A 94 -1.42 22.36 9.45
CA THR A 94 -2.03 22.06 10.75
C THR A 94 -0.98 21.66 11.79
N ALA A 95 -0.05 20.77 11.44
CA ALA A 95 1.04 20.37 12.35
C ALA A 95 1.95 21.55 12.71
N LYS A 96 2.26 22.38 11.73
CA LYS A 96 3.06 23.61 11.92
C LYS A 96 2.36 24.61 12.85
N ALA A 97 1.09 24.91 12.62
CA ALA A 97 0.31 25.85 13.44
C ALA A 97 0.25 25.40 14.91
N ARG A 98 0.15 24.08 15.14
CA ARG A 98 0.12 23.43 16.45
C ARG A 98 1.53 23.17 17.04
N ARG A 99 2.60 23.55 16.32
CA ARG A 99 4.02 23.33 16.74
C ARG A 99 4.30 21.89 17.09
N LEU A 100 3.80 20.94 16.33
CA LEU A 100 4.01 19.51 16.52
C LEU A 100 5.36 19.07 15.97
N PRO A 101 5.98 18.00 16.54
CA PRO A 101 7.11 17.34 15.92
C PRO A 101 6.70 16.77 14.56
N MET A 102 7.41 17.15 13.49
CA MET A 102 7.07 16.68 12.14
C MET A 102 8.30 16.45 11.27
N ALA A 103 8.13 15.59 10.26
CA ALA A 103 9.11 15.31 9.23
C ALA A 103 8.40 15.11 7.88
N VAL A 104 9.13 15.20 6.77
CA VAL A 104 8.57 15.16 5.43
C VAL A 104 9.22 14.08 4.58
N ILE A 105 8.43 13.42 3.73
CA ILE A 105 8.89 12.53 2.65
C ILE A 105 8.23 12.97 1.36
N ALA A 106 9.03 13.35 0.35
CA ALA A 106 8.53 13.62 -1.00
C ALA A 106 9.66 13.49 -2.02
N ALA A 107 9.33 13.30 -3.31
CA ALA A 107 10.33 13.34 -4.38
C ALA A 107 10.61 14.80 -4.82
N HIS A 108 9.58 15.60 -4.89
CA HIS A 108 9.64 17.00 -5.34
C HIS A 108 8.46 17.81 -4.80
N GLY A 109 8.23 19.01 -5.34
CA GLY A 109 7.00 19.78 -5.17
C GLY A 109 6.94 20.63 -3.91
N LYS A 110 5.75 21.18 -3.64
CA LYS A 110 5.49 22.17 -2.59
C LYS A 110 5.88 21.69 -1.18
N LEU A 111 5.72 20.40 -0.92
CA LEU A 111 6.00 19.85 0.41
C LEU A 111 7.50 19.90 0.74
N ILE A 112 8.40 19.67 -0.24
CA ILE A 112 9.85 19.85 -0.08
C ILE A 112 10.16 21.32 0.22
N SER A 113 9.65 22.25 -0.60
CA SER A 113 9.87 23.70 -0.39
C SER A 113 9.37 24.18 0.98
N LEU A 114 8.26 23.61 1.46
CA LEU A 114 7.75 23.90 2.80
C LEU A 114 8.69 23.36 3.89
N ALA A 115 9.25 22.16 3.72
CA ALA A 115 10.19 21.56 4.67
C ALA A 115 11.48 22.39 4.76
N GLU A 116 12.06 22.76 3.62
CA GLU A 116 13.26 23.61 3.54
C GLU A 116 13.05 24.95 4.19
N LYS A 117 12.01 25.70 3.77
CA LYS A 117 11.67 27.03 4.30
C LYS A 117 11.48 27.04 5.82
N ASN A 118 10.89 25.98 6.38
CA ASN A 118 10.61 25.88 7.82
C ASN A 118 11.70 25.10 8.58
N LYS A 119 12.75 24.66 7.89
CA LYS A 119 13.84 23.84 8.45
C LYS A 119 13.30 22.59 9.16
N VAL A 120 12.29 21.94 8.59
CA VAL A 120 11.71 20.67 9.06
C VAL A 120 12.61 19.53 8.58
N PRO A 121 12.86 18.48 9.38
CA PRO A 121 13.53 17.28 8.90
C PRO A 121 12.80 16.67 7.69
N TYR A 122 13.54 16.29 6.64
CA TYR A 122 12.91 15.66 5.49
C TYR A 122 13.83 14.66 4.78
N VAL A 123 13.23 13.75 4.05
CA VAL A 123 13.89 12.88 3.09
C VAL A 123 13.35 13.20 1.71
N GLN A 124 14.22 13.63 0.80
CA GLN A 124 13.88 13.76 -0.60
C GLN A 124 14.11 12.42 -1.30
N LEU A 125 13.03 11.82 -1.82
CA LEU A 125 13.12 10.59 -2.60
C LEU A 125 13.73 10.86 -3.96
N PRO A 126 14.49 9.90 -4.53
CA PRO A 126 14.92 10.00 -5.91
C PRO A 126 13.69 10.00 -6.83
N ASP A 127 13.68 10.94 -7.80
CA ASP A 127 12.61 11.03 -8.78
C ASP A 127 12.97 10.26 -10.05
N PHE A 128 12.50 9.03 -10.13
CA PHE A 128 12.63 8.19 -11.33
C PHE A 128 11.42 8.31 -12.27
N HIS A 129 10.56 9.34 -12.07
CA HIS A 129 9.30 9.53 -12.81
C HIS A 129 8.36 8.32 -12.73
N GLN A 130 8.49 7.52 -11.68
CA GLN A 130 7.64 6.36 -11.43
C GLN A 130 6.32 6.77 -10.76
N GLN A 131 5.31 5.94 -10.91
CA GLN A 131 4.04 6.15 -10.22
C GLN A 131 4.21 5.95 -8.70
N PRO A 132 3.54 6.75 -7.84
CA PRO A 132 3.69 6.66 -6.39
C PRO A 132 3.48 5.24 -5.83
N ARG A 133 2.56 4.47 -6.41
CA ARG A 133 2.30 3.07 -6.05
C ARG A 133 3.46 2.13 -6.31
N MET A 134 4.41 2.53 -7.16
CA MET A 134 5.61 1.77 -7.48
C MET A 134 6.80 2.13 -6.56
N ALA A 135 6.73 3.27 -5.84
CA ALA A 135 7.82 3.78 -4.99
C ALA A 135 7.75 3.30 -3.53
N THR A 136 7.01 2.22 -3.27
CA THR A 136 6.72 1.79 -1.89
C THR A 136 7.98 1.37 -1.12
N GLY A 137 8.97 0.77 -1.79
CA GLY A 137 10.26 0.43 -1.18
C GLY A 137 11.06 1.68 -0.79
N LEU A 138 11.15 2.68 -1.69
CA LEU A 138 11.82 3.97 -1.39
C LEU A 138 11.15 4.67 -0.20
N SER A 139 9.81 4.71 -0.20
CA SER A 139 9.03 5.33 0.89
C SER A 139 9.22 4.59 2.22
N LEU A 140 9.33 3.26 2.19
CA LEU A 140 9.63 2.46 3.39
C LEU A 140 11.01 2.81 3.94
N MET A 141 12.04 2.82 3.11
CA MET A 141 13.41 3.17 3.52
C MET A 141 13.48 4.58 4.11
N ALA A 142 12.81 5.56 3.48
CA ALA A 142 12.74 6.93 3.97
C ALA A 142 12.00 7.02 5.32
N THR A 143 10.90 6.29 5.48
CA THR A 143 10.14 6.25 6.73
C THR A 143 10.98 5.67 7.86
N LEU A 144 11.67 4.55 7.62
CA LEU A 144 12.58 3.93 8.61
C LEU A 144 13.74 4.87 9.01
N ALA A 145 14.28 5.63 8.05
CA ALA A 145 15.33 6.62 8.34
C ALA A 145 14.82 7.73 9.27
N LEU A 146 13.62 8.29 9.01
CA LEU A 146 13.02 9.31 9.88
C LEU A 146 12.64 8.77 11.26
N MET A 147 12.26 7.50 11.35
CA MET A 147 11.97 6.83 12.63
C MET A 147 13.25 6.48 13.41
N GLY A 148 14.41 6.44 12.73
CA GLY A 148 15.68 6.03 13.31
C GLY A 148 15.80 4.51 13.50
N GLU A 149 15.01 3.71 12.77
CA GLU A 149 14.90 2.24 12.92
C GLU A 149 15.98 1.53 12.05
N ARG A 150 17.22 1.59 12.53
CA ARG A 150 18.39 1.06 11.81
C ARG A 150 18.35 -0.46 11.60
N THR A 151 17.85 -1.20 12.58
CA THR A 151 17.76 -2.67 12.51
C THR A 151 16.77 -3.09 11.43
N TRP A 152 15.58 -2.50 11.39
CA TRP A 152 14.57 -2.77 10.38
C TRP A 152 15.03 -2.31 8.98
N MET A 153 15.74 -1.19 8.92
CA MET A 153 16.34 -0.74 7.66
C MET A 153 17.39 -1.75 7.14
N ALA A 154 18.23 -2.31 8.02
CA ALA A 154 19.20 -3.33 7.63
C ALA A 154 18.51 -4.62 7.14
N GLU A 155 17.41 -5.04 7.78
CA GLU A 155 16.60 -6.17 7.31
C GLU A 155 15.96 -5.85 5.94
N ALA A 156 15.33 -4.67 5.77
CA ALA A 156 14.75 -4.26 4.50
C ALA A 156 15.78 -4.24 3.36
N LYS A 157 17.03 -3.80 3.60
CA LYS A 157 18.11 -3.82 2.60
C LYS A 157 18.41 -5.22 2.07
N THR A 158 18.18 -6.28 2.83
CA THR A 158 18.35 -7.65 2.35
C THR A 158 17.45 -7.98 1.16
N LEU A 159 16.34 -7.25 1.00
CA LEU A 159 15.40 -7.42 -0.10
C LEU A 159 16.02 -7.07 -1.46
N ALA A 160 17.01 -6.18 -1.50
CA ALA A 160 17.77 -5.89 -2.72
C ALA A 160 18.35 -7.15 -3.38
N ILE A 161 18.78 -8.10 -2.53
CA ILE A 161 19.39 -9.37 -2.97
C ILE A 161 18.36 -10.49 -3.03
N HIS A 162 17.41 -10.54 -2.12
CA HIS A 162 16.51 -11.70 -1.97
C HIS A 162 15.28 -11.65 -2.87
N LEU A 163 14.73 -10.46 -3.15
CA LEU A 163 13.63 -10.33 -4.10
C LEU A 163 14.11 -10.63 -5.52
N ARG A 164 13.28 -11.31 -6.27
CA ARG A 164 13.55 -11.70 -7.65
C ARG A 164 12.35 -11.34 -8.53
N PRO A 165 12.13 -10.04 -8.84
CA PRO A 165 10.91 -9.59 -9.51
C PRO A 165 10.60 -10.36 -10.79
N SER A 166 11.59 -10.63 -11.64
CA SER A 166 11.38 -11.35 -12.90
C SER A 166 10.94 -12.82 -12.74
N ARG A 167 11.11 -13.43 -11.55
CA ARG A 167 10.63 -14.79 -11.30
C ARG A 167 9.12 -14.87 -11.14
N GLU A 168 8.48 -13.78 -10.70
CA GLU A 168 7.04 -13.71 -10.51
C GLU A 168 6.29 -13.33 -11.81
N GLU A 169 6.99 -12.98 -12.89
CA GLU A 169 6.37 -12.53 -14.14
C GLU A 169 5.44 -13.58 -14.74
N HIS A 170 5.92 -14.81 -14.89
CA HIS A 170 5.14 -15.91 -15.48
C HIS A 170 3.88 -16.18 -14.65
N ARG A 171 4.04 -16.28 -13.34
CA ARG A 171 2.94 -16.51 -12.40
C ARG A 171 1.91 -15.37 -12.43
N GLY A 172 2.38 -14.11 -12.47
CA GLY A 172 1.51 -12.94 -12.61
C GLY A 172 0.75 -12.92 -13.93
N LYS A 173 1.41 -13.32 -15.02
CA LYS A 173 0.78 -13.44 -16.33
C LYS A 173 -0.33 -14.51 -16.37
N ASP A 174 -0.10 -15.65 -15.75
CA ASP A 174 -1.11 -16.72 -15.71
C ASP A 174 -2.27 -16.35 -14.79
N LEU A 175 -1.99 -15.73 -13.63
CA LEU A 175 -3.04 -15.23 -12.75
C LEU A 175 -3.90 -14.15 -13.46
N ALA A 176 -3.29 -13.25 -14.25
CA ALA A 176 -4.05 -12.27 -15.03
C ALA A 176 -5.00 -12.92 -16.04
N LYS A 177 -4.59 -14.03 -16.67
CA LYS A 177 -5.49 -14.80 -17.58
C LYS A 177 -6.65 -15.44 -16.82
N HIS A 178 -6.39 -16.01 -15.63
CA HIS A 178 -7.45 -16.61 -14.81
C HIS A 178 -8.47 -15.57 -14.34
N LEU A 179 -8.01 -14.36 -14.05
CA LEU A 179 -8.86 -13.24 -13.61
C LEU A 179 -9.51 -12.47 -14.75
N HIS A 180 -9.24 -12.85 -16.02
CA HIS A 180 -9.81 -12.15 -17.18
C HIS A 180 -11.35 -12.22 -17.16
N ASP A 181 -11.99 -11.12 -17.56
CA ASP A 181 -13.46 -10.90 -17.55
C ASP A 181 -14.11 -11.06 -16.16
N SER A 182 -13.33 -10.79 -15.11
CA SER A 182 -13.80 -10.88 -13.73
C SER A 182 -13.42 -9.62 -12.93
N VAL A 183 -14.15 -9.41 -11.84
CA VAL A 183 -13.86 -8.38 -10.84
C VAL A 183 -13.18 -9.05 -9.65
N PRO A 184 -11.88 -8.84 -9.42
CA PRO A 184 -11.18 -9.45 -8.30
C PRO A 184 -11.67 -8.92 -6.96
N VAL A 185 -11.95 -9.83 -6.02
CA VAL A 185 -12.18 -9.52 -4.60
C VAL A 185 -11.08 -10.18 -3.79
N ILE A 186 -10.23 -9.38 -3.18
CA ILE A 186 -9.04 -9.85 -2.48
C ILE A 186 -9.33 -10.02 -0.99
N TYR A 187 -9.22 -11.23 -0.50
CA TYR A 187 -9.42 -11.57 0.91
C TYR A 187 -8.12 -11.95 1.59
N ALA A 188 -7.89 -11.39 2.77
CA ALA A 188 -6.76 -11.71 3.62
C ALA A 188 -7.20 -11.78 5.09
N SER A 189 -6.30 -12.18 5.98
CA SER A 189 -6.48 -11.94 7.41
C SER A 189 -6.41 -10.46 7.74
N ALA A 190 -6.96 -10.05 8.88
CA ALA A 190 -6.84 -8.67 9.37
C ALA A 190 -5.36 -8.26 9.53
N ARG A 191 -4.47 -9.20 9.89
CA ARG A 191 -3.02 -8.98 9.94
C ARG A 191 -2.44 -8.58 8.58
N ASN A 192 -2.92 -9.19 7.51
CA ASN A 192 -2.46 -8.98 6.14
C ASN A 192 -3.32 -7.98 5.34
N ALA A 193 -4.15 -7.17 6.02
CA ALA A 193 -5.03 -6.18 5.40
C ALA A 193 -4.28 -5.22 4.46
N ALA A 194 -3.09 -4.77 4.85
CA ALA A 194 -2.23 -3.90 4.06
C ALA A 194 -1.82 -4.55 2.73
N ILE A 195 -1.57 -5.86 2.71
CA ILE A 195 -1.23 -6.60 1.49
C ILE A 195 -2.44 -6.65 0.56
N ALA A 196 -3.63 -7.03 1.08
CA ALA A 196 -4.86 -7.07 0.29
C ALA A 196 -5.23 -5.69 -0.29
N TYR A 197 -5.07 -4.62 0.50
CA TYR A 197 -5.28 -3.25 0.05
C TYR A 197 -4.33 -2.85 -1.09
N ASN A 198 -3.04 -3.20 -0.99
CA ASN A 198 -2.09 -2.98 -2.06
C ASN A 198 -2.46 -3.74 -3.35
N TRP A 199 -2.86 -5.02 -3.24
CA TRP A 199 -3.36 -5.80 -4.38
C TRP A 199 -4.52 -5.10 -5.08
N LYS A 200 -5.51 -4.64 -4.31
CA LYS A 200 -6.66 -3.89 -4.83
C LYS A 200 -6.23 -2.63 -5.59
N ILE A 201 -5.32 -1.82 -5.00
CA ILE A 201 -4.82 -0.60 -5.65
C ILE A 201 -4.13 -0.92 -6.98
N LYS A 202 -3.31 -1.98 -7.03
CA LYS A 202 -2.59 -2.38 -8.23
C LYS A 202 -3.55 -2.77 -9.35
N PHE A 203 -4.63 -3.50 -9.06
CA PHE A 203 -5.67 -3.77 -10.06
C PHE A 203 -6.38 -2.51 -10.52
N ASN A 204 -6.74 -1.60 -9.60
CA ASN A 204 -7.44 -0.37 -9.97
C ASN A 204 -6.54 0.56 -10.80
N GLU A 205 -5.32 0.85 -10.34
CA GLU A 205 -4.46 1.87 -10.92
C GLU A 205 -3.58 1.35 -12.07
N THR A 206 -3.14 0.11 -12.03
CA THR A 206 -2.29 -0.52 -13.06
C THR A 206 -3.10 -1.40 -13.98
N GLY A 207 -3.93 -2.29 -13.41
CA GLY A 207 -4.78 -3.23 -14.15
C GLY A 207 -5.95 -2.60 -14.90
N LYS A 208 -6.36 -1.39 -14.48
CA LYS A 208 -7.49 -0.61 -15.02
C LYS A 208 -8.83 -1.32 -14.90
N ILE A 209 -9.00 -2.15 -13.89
CA ILE A 209 -10.24 -2.86 -13.62
C ILE A 209 -10.72 -2.57 -12.19
N PRO A 210 -12.04 -2.62 -11.92
CA PRO A 210 -12.56 -2.61 -10.56
C PRO A 210 -11.97 -3.77 -9.77
N ALA A 211 -11.58 -3.51 -8.53
CA ALA A 211 -11.18 -4.54 -7.58
C ALA A 211 -11.53 -4.08 -6.17
N PHE A 212 -11.84 -5.02 -5.30
CA PHE A 212 -12.25 -4.78 -3.92
C PHE A 212 -11.42 -5.64 -2.98
N GLN A 213 -11.46 -5.33 -1.71
CA GLN A 213 -10.79 -6.16 -0.69
C GLN A 213 -11.58 -6.14 0.61
N ASN A 214 -11.47 -7.23 1.39
CA ASN A 214 -11.97 -7.28 2.75
C ASN A 214 -11.16 -8.28 3.57
N VAL A 215 -11.41 -8.34 4.88
CA VAL A 215 -10.62 -9.13 5.81
C VAL A 215 -11.43 -10.12 6.65
N VAL A 216 -10.83 -11.28 6.87
CA VAL A 216 -11.30 -12.28 7.81
C VAL A 216 -10.78 -11.89 9.20
N PRO A 217 -11.59 -11.99 10.29
CA PRO A 217 -12.86 -12.72 10.38
C PRO A 217 -14.13 -11.90 10.09
N GLU A 218 -14.07 -10.57 10.01
CA GLU A 218 -15.24 -9.69 9.96
C GLU A 218 -16.17 -10.00 8.78
N LEU A 219 -15.61 -10.18 7.58
CA LEU A 219 -16.40 -10.47 6.38
C LEU A 219 -17.27 -11.76 6.50
N ASN A 220 -16.88 -12.69 7.36
CA ASN A 220 -17.66 -13.91 7.57
C ASN A 220 -19.00 -13.68 8.29
N HIS A 221 -19.16 -12.52 8.93
CA HIS A 221 -20.36 -12.17 9.69
C HIS A 221 -21.39 -11.38 8.88
N ASN A 222 -21.00 -10.85 7.71
CA ASN A 222 -21.85 -9.97 6.91
C ASN A 222 -21.69 -10.23 5.40
N GLU A 223 -20.57 -9.90 4.79
CA GLU A 223 -20.36 -9.88 3.33
C GLU A 223 -20.56 -11.27 2.70
N MET A 224 -20.13 -12.33 3.36
CA MET A 224 -20.24 -13.69 2.85
C MET A 224 -21.70 -14.10 2.51
N THR A 225 -22.68 -13.57 3.25
CA THR A 225 -24.10 -13.83 3.00
C THR A 225 -24.57 -13.26 1.67
N GLY A 226 -23.99 -12.14 1.21
CA GLY A 226 -24.28 -11.53 -0.08
C GLY A 226 -23.92 -12.42 -1.29
N PHE A 227 -23.05 -13.39 -1.07
CA PHE A 227 -22.59 -14.34 -2.10
C PHE A 227 -23.28 -15.73 -1.97
N ASP A 228 -24.42 -15.83 -1.30
CA ASP A 228 -25.18 -17.09 -1.29
C ASP A 228 -25.97 -17.28 -2.59
N THR A 229 -25.46 -18.16 -3.45
CA THR A 229 -26.00 -18.42 -4.79
C THR A 229 -27.36 -19.15 -4.82
N LYS A 230 -27.87 -19.54 -3.68
CA LYS A 230 -29.22 -20.14 -3.53
C LYS A 230 -30.33 -19.11 -3.69
N THR A 231 -29.97 -17.83 -3.78
CA THR A 231 -30.92 -16.72 -3.91
C THR A 231 -31.12 -16.28 -5.37
N LYS A 232 -32.19 -15.54 -5.64
CA LYS A 232 -32.46 -14.93 -6.95
C LYS A 232 -31.40 -13.89 -7.36
N THR A 233 -30.48 -13.53 -6.46
CA THR A 233 -29.42 -12.52 -6.66
C THR A 233 -28.12 -13.08 -7.20
N HIS A 234 -28.04 -14.40 -7.47
CA HIS A 234 -26.83 -15.04 -7.98
C HIS A 234 -26.23 -14.34 -9.23
N SER A 235 -27.11 -13.87 -10.13
CA SER A 235 -26.65 -13.17 -11.34
C SER A 235 -25.81 -11.93 -11.07
N LEU A 236 -25.99 -11.27 -9.91
CA LEU A 236 -25.18 -10.11 -9.51
C LEU A 236 -23.74 -10.49 -9.15
N SER A 237 -23.52 -11.73 -8.75
CA SER A 237 -22.23 -12.21 -8.25
C SER A 237 -21.37 -12.92 -9.31
N ARG A 238 -21.89 -13.20 -10.49
CA ARG A 238 -21.25 -14.04 -11.54
C ARG A 238 -19.90 -13.51 -12.06
N HIS A 239 -19.66 -12.21 -11.93
CA HIS A 239 -18.44 -11.57 -12.40
C HIS A 239 -17.36 -11.48 -11.32
N PHE A 240 -17.65 -11.82 -10.07
CA PHE A 240 -16.64 -11.80 -9.02
C PHE A 240 -15.74 -13.02 -9.09
N HIS A 241 -14.46 -12.78 -8.86
CA HIS A 241 -13.42 -13.79 -8.74
C HIS A 241 -12.65 -13.54 -7.43
N PHE A 242 -12.69 -14.50 -6.54
CA PHE A 242 -12.13 -14.32 -5.20
C PHE A 242 -10.67 -14.74 -5.16
N VAL A 243 -9.83 -13.87 -4.63
CA VAL A 243 -8.40 -14.11 -4.45
C VAL A 243 -8.11 -14.17 -2.95
N PHE A 244 -7.78 -15.35 -2.45
CA PHE A 244 -7.46 -15.58 -1.05
C PHE A 244 -5.96 -15.51 -0.84
N LEU A 245 -5.50 -14.48 -0.11
CA LEU A 245 -4.12 -14.34 0.33
C LEU A 245 -3.96 -15.09 1.67
N LYS A 246 -3.48 -16.32 1.65
CA LYS A 246 -3.32 -17.17 2.83
C LYS A 246 -1.92 -17.08 3.40
N ASP A 247 -1.81 -16.87 4.69
CA ASP A 247 -0.56 -16.84 5.43
C ASP A 247 -0.49 -17.96 6.46
N GLY A 248 0.55 -18.78 6.39
CA GLY A 248 0.78 -19.86 7.37
C GLY A 248 1.11 -19.36 8.78
N ALA A 249 1.44 -18.06 8.93
CA ALA A 249 1.70 -17.44 10.22
C ALA A 249 0.44 -16.79 10.86
N ASP A 250 -0.72 -16.86 10.18
CA ASP A 250 -1.98 -16.42 10.77
C ASP A 250 -2.45 -17.35 11.90
N ASP A 251 -3.32 -16.82 12.77
CA ASP A 251 -3.98 -17.63 13.80
C ASP A 251 -4.64 -18.85 13.16
N PRO A 252 -4.46 -20.07 13.71
CA PRO A 252 -5.05 -21.31 13.17
C PRO A 252 -6.56 -21.22 12.92
N ARG A 253 -7.29 -20.43 13.72
CA ARG A 253 -8.72 -20.19 13.53
C ARG A 253 -9.01 -19.37 12.28
N ILE A 254 -8.16 -18.41 11.95
CA ILE A 254 -8.25 -17.61 10.72
C ILE A 254 -7.94 -18.51 9.50
N ILE A 255 -6.87 -19.30 9.56
CA ILE A 255 -6.53 -20.26 8.50
C ILE A 255 -7.70 -21.21 8.23
N LYS A 256 -8.32 -21.74 9.29
CA LYS A 256 -9.51 -22.61 9.18
C LYS A 256 -10.69 -21.87 8.54
N ARG A 257 -10.98 -20.62 8.99
CA ARG A 257 -12.07 -19.81 8.42
C ARG A 257 -11.87 -19.58 6.93
N MET A 258 -10.68 -19.19 6.51
CA MET A 258 -10.36 -18.96 5.09
C MET A 258 -10.53 -20.25 4.28
N SER A 259 -10.12 -21.40 4.81
CA SER A 259 -10.25 -22.69 4.11
C SER A 259 -11.70 -23.16 3.99
N VAL A 260 -12.51 -22.95 5.03
CA VAL A 260 -13.95 -23.26 4.98
C VAL A 260 -14.67 -22.31 4.00
N MET A 261 -14.34 -21.02 4.02
CA MET A 261 -14.93 -20.05 3.12
C MET A 261 -14.57 -20.32 1.66
N GLU A 262 -13.29 -20.64 1.38
CA GLU A 262 -12.85 -21.07 0.05
C GLU A 262 -13.71 -22.25 -0.46
N LYS A 263 -13.90 -23.29 0.38
CA LYS A 263 -14.75 -24.42 0.03
C LYS A 263 -16.19 -24.00 -0.25
N LEU A 264 -16.79 -23.19 0.63
CA LEU A 264 -18.18 -22.73 0.46
C LEU A 264 -18.38 -21.92 -0.82
N PHE A 265 -17.40 -21.11 -1.21
CA PHE A 265 -17.47 -20.33 -2.45
C PHE A 265 -17.32 -21.24 -3.68
N LYS A 266 -16.38 -22.18 -3.67
CA LYS A 266 -16.23 -23.18 -4.74
C LYS A 266 -17.47 -24.06 -4.90
N ASP A 267 -18.08 -24.52 -3.79
CA ASP A 267 -19.31 -25.31 -3.79
C ASP A 267 -20.50 -24.52 -4.38
N ARG A 268 -20.43 -23.17 -4.40
CA ARG A 268 -21.42 -22.28 -5.01
C ARG A 268 -21.08 -21.87 -6.45
N GLY A 269 -20.04 -22.45 -7.01
CA GLY A 269 -19.63 -22.21 -8.40
C GLY A 269 -18.84 -20.91 -8.62
N PHE A 270 -18.38 -20.23 -7.57
CA PHE A 270 -17.48 -19.08 -7.71
C PHE A 270 -16.08 -19.50 -8.11
N LYS A 271 -15.45 -18.64 -8.92
CA LYS A 271 -14.02 -18.73 -9.22
C LYS A 271 -13.23 -18.30 -7.99
N VAL A 272 -12.26 -19.11 -7.58
CA VAL A 272 -11.42 -18.86 -6.40
C VAL A 272 -9.98 -19.18 -6.70
N GLU A 273 -9.12 -18.17 -6.55
CA GLU A 273 -7.66 -18.32 -6.56
C GLU A 273 -7.12 -18.29 -5.14
N VAL A 274 -6.13 -19.14 -4.84
CA VAL A 274 -5.45 -19.17 -3.55
C VAL A 274 -3.99 -18.84 -3.75
N ILE A 275 -3.54 -17.80 -3.08
CA ILE A 275 -2.15 -17.36 -3.09
C ILE A 275 -1.59 -17.52 -1.68
N PHE A 276 -0.64 -18.43 -1.53
CA PHE A 276 0.10 -18.55 -0.28
C PHE A 276 1.17 -17.48 -0.19
N LEU A 277 1.12 -16.67 0.86
CA LEU A 277 2.14 -15.68 1.16
C LEU A 277 3.42 -16.39 1.62
N GLN A 278 4.51 -16.21 0.88
CA GLN A 278 5.76 -16.93 1.12
C GLN A 278 6.96 -15.97 1.06
N GLY A 279 7.92 -16.20 1.94
CA GLY A 279 9.16 -15.39 2.01
C GLY A 279 10.14 -15.94 3.03
N LYS A 280 11.39 -15.47 2.94
CA LYS A 280 12.47 -15.82 3.88
C LYS A 280 12.34 -15.10 5.23
N SER A 281 11.69 -13.95 5.23
CA SER A 281 11.31 -13.17 6.41
C SER A 281 9.93 -12.55 6.16
N GLU A 282 9.34 -11.94 7.20
CA GLU A 282 8.02 -11.30 7.09
C GLU A 282 8.02 -10.20 6.01
N ILE A 283 9.00 -9.31 6.04
CA ILE A 283 9.09 -8.25 5.04
C ILE A 283 9.35 -8.78 3.63
N HIS A 284 10.12 -9.87 3.48
CA HIS A 284 10.31 -10.53 2.19
C HIS A 284 9.00 -11.13 1.67
N LYS A 285 8.22 -11.79 2.53
CA LYS A 285 6.90 -12.34 2.20
C LYS A 285 5.94 -11.26 1.70
N ILE A 286 5.89 -10.11 2.39
CA ILE A 286 5.07 -8.96 2.01
C ILE A 286 5.45 -8.50 0.60
N PHE A 287 6.71 -8.12 0.37
CA PHE A 287 7.13 -7.56 -0.91
C PHE A 287 7.12 -8.56 -2.06
N ASN A 288 7.37 -9.84 -1.81
CA ASN A 288 7.23 -10.87 -2.83
C ASN A 288 5.77 -10.96 -3.33
N SER A 289 4.80 -10.89 -2.41
CA SER A 289 3.38 -10.83 -2.75
C SER A 289 3.02 -9.56 -3.55
N LEU A 290 3.58 -8.40 -3.18
CA LEU A 290 3.32 -7.14 -3.88
C LEU A 290 3.88 -7.15 -5.32
N ILE A 291 5.05 -7.76 -5.53
CA ILE A 291 5.63 -7.94 -6.87
C ILE A 291 4.76 -8.85 -7.74
N LEU A 292 4.22 -9.93 -7.17
CA LEU A 292 3.25 -10.77 -7.89
C LEU A 292 2.00 -9.97 -8.28
N ALA A 293 1.49 -9.11 -7.38
CA ALA A 293 0.36 -8.25 -7.67
C ALA A 293 0.68 -7.23 -8.79
N ASP A 294 1.88 -6.66 -8.79
CA ASP A 294 2.34 -5.75 -9.86
C ASP A 294 2.34 -6.44 -11.23
N TRP A 295 2.92 -7.64 -11.31
CA TRP A 295 2.93 -8.41 -12.55
C TRP A 295 1.52 -8.80 -12.99
N THR A 296 0.67 -9.22 -12.05
CA THR A 296 -0.72 -9.58 -12.35
C THR A 296 -1.46 -8.39 -12.93
N ALA A 297 -1.40 -7.24 -12.26
CA ALA A 297 -2.06 -6.02 -12.71
C ALA A 297 -1.51 -5.50 -14.06
N PHE A 298 -0.18 -5.57 -14.25
CA PHE A 298 0.45 -5.20 -15.52
C PHE A 298 -0.06 -6.07 -16.67
N HIS A 299 -0.08 -7.38 -16.50
CA HIS A 299 -0.58 -8.29 -17.53
C HIS A 299 -2.09 -8.18 -17.72
N THR A 300 -2.86 -7.86 -16.68
CA THR A 300 -4.29 -7.53 -16.80
C THR A 300 -4.51 -6.34 -17.73
N ALA A 301 -3.78 -5.24 -17.51
CA ALA A 301 -3.86 -4.08 -18.41
C ALA A 301 -3.51 -4.45 -19.86
N LYS A 302 -2.49 -5.30 -20.06
CA LYS A 302 -2.10 -5.78 -21.40
C LYS A 302 -3.17 -6.62 -22.07
N LEU A 303 -3.89 -7.48 -21.32
CA LEU A 303 -4.98 -8.29 -21.86
C LEU A 303 -6.15 -7.42 -22.36
N TYR A 304 -6.41 -6.30 -21.67
CA TYR A 304 -7.46 -5.34 -22.06
C TYR A 304 -6.97 -4.24 -23.02
N GLY A 305 -5.68 -4.22 -23.41
CA GLY A 305 -5.13 -3.19 -24.28
C GLY A 305 -5.10 -1.79 -23.67
N THR A 306 -5.08 -1.70 -22.33
CA THR A 306 -5.05 -0.41 -21.60
C THR A 306 -3.62 -0.02 -21.21
N ASP A 307 -3.39 1.29 -21.01
CA ASP A 307 -2.11 1.78 -20.51
C ASP A 307 -1.99 1.54 -18.98
N PRO A 308 -1.02 0.73 -18.52
CA PRO A 308 -0.84 0.46 -17.11
C PRO A 308 -0.29 1.63 -16.30
N GLN A 309 0.24 2.68 -16.95
CA GLN A 309 0.92 3.78 -16.29
C GLN A 309 -0.02 4.91 -15.91
N GLU A 310 -0.75 5.44 -16.87
CA GLU A 310 -1.56 6.64 -16.72
C GLU A 310 -2.78 6.42 -15.81
N VAL A 311 -3.22 7.49 -15.13
CA VAL A 311 -4.41 7.50 -14.26
C VAL A 311 -5.34 8.67 -14.62
N PRO A 312 -5.87 8.72 -15.86
CA PRO A 312 -6.50 9.90 -16.44
C PRO A 312 -7.68 10.43 -15.61
N MET A 313 -8.53 9.56 -15.08
CA MET A 313 -9.68 9.96 -14.26
C MET A 313 -9.23 10.66 -12.96
N VAL A 314 -8.15 10.20 -12.34
CA VAL A 314 -7.61 10.83 -11.12
C VAL A 314 -7.03 12.20 -11.44
N GLU A 315 -6.34 12.34 -12.56
CA GLU A 315 -5.79 13.63 -13.00
C GLU A 315 -6.88 14.61 -13.42
N GLU A 316 -7.93 14.15 -14.05
CA GLU A 316 -9.12 14.95 -14.36
C GLU A 316 -9.79 15.44 -13.07
N PHE A 317 -10.04 14.54 -12.13
CA PHE A 317 -10.61 14.88 -10.82
C PHE A 317 -9.79 15.96 -10.11
N LYS A 318 -8.46 15.82 -10.03
CA LYS A 318 -7.57 16.83 -9.44
C LYS A 318 -7.70 18.21 -10.09
N LYS A 319 -7.80 18.23 -11.43
CA LYS A 319 -7.99 19.49 -12.18
C LYS A 319 -9.33 20.17 -11.90
N LEU A 320 -10.39 19.38 -11.73
CA LEU A 320 -11.73 19.91 -11.45
C LEU A 320 -11.79 20.53 -10.05
N ILE A 321 -11.35 19.83 -9.02
CA ILE A 321 -11.36 20.36 -7.64
C ILE A 321 -10.43 21.57 -7.46
N ALA A 322 -9.37 21.70 -8.27
CA ALA A 322 -8.49 22.86 -8.21
C ALA A 322 -9.10 24.12 -8.84
N ARG A 323 -10.12 23.99 -9.72
CA ARG A 323 -10.80 25.11 -10.39
C ARG A 323 -11.90 25.76 -9.56
N GLU A 324 -12.37 25.08 -8.53
CA GLU A 324 -13.46 25.56 -7.66
C GLU A 324 -12.98 26.45 -6.51
N ARG A 325 -11.71 26.90 -6.55
CA ARG A 325 -11.07 27.81 -5.60
C ARG A 325 -10.63 29.09 -6.30
#